data_27e092bbf4dcca5bb409aa977cbcd89e
#
_entry.id   27e092bbf4dcca5bb409aa977cbcd89e
#
_cell.length_a   1.000
_cell.length_b   1.000
_cell.length_c   1.000
_cell.angle_alpha   90.00
_cell.angle_beta   90.00
_cell.angle_gamma   90.00
#
_symmetry.space_group_name_H-M   'P 1'
#
loop_
_entity.id
_entity.type
_entity.pdbx_description
1 polymer ?
#
loop_
_entity_poly.entity_id
_entity_poly.type
_entity_poly.pdbx_seq_one_letter_code
_entity_poly.pdbx_strand_id
1 'polypeptide(L)' 'MKIEFDSQRDLLYIWFGPPGERAAKTETVVPGVHADFDAQGRLLGIEVLDAAEVLRSKLQFEVSLTPTAPPSAA' A
#
# COMPACT_ATOMS: atom_id res chain seq x y z
N MET A 1 2.53 3.62 8.88
CA MET A 1 2.39 2.79 7.68
C MET A 1 3.01 1.43 7.95
N LYS A 2 2.32 0.38 7.58
CA LYS A 2 2.82 -0.99 7.73
C LYS A 2 2.73 -1.69 6.38
N ILE A 3 3.79 -2.42 6.01
CA ILE A 3 3.83 -3.22 4.79
C ILE A 3 3.93 -4.68 5.19
N GLU A 4 3.00 -5.49 4.68
CA GLU A 4 2.98 -6.92 4.90
C GLU A 4 3.04 -7.65 3.57
N PHE A 5 3.91 -8.65 3.47
CA PHE A 5 3.96 -9.51 2.31
C PHE A 5 3.86 -10.97 2.74
N ASP A 6 2.85 -11.65 2.22
CA ASP A 6 2.66 -13.09 2.39
C ASP A 6 3.22 -13.80 1.16
N SER A 7 4.39 -14.41 1.30
CA SER A 7 5.07 -15.06 0.19
C SER A 7 4.38 -16.35 -0.27
N GLN A 8 3.60 -16.98 0.60
CA GLN A 8 2.86 -18.20 0.23
C GLN A 8 1.67 -17.87 -0.66
N ARG A 9 1.00 -16.77 -0.37
CA ARG A 9 -0.18 -16.31 -1.13
C ARG A 9 0.18 -15.30 -2.20
N ASP A 10 1.42 -14.84 -2.23
CA ASP A 10 1.88 -13.77 -3.11
C ASP A 10 1.00 -12.52 -2.99
N LEU A 11 0.72 -12.14 -1.74
CA LEU A 11 -0.16 -11.05 -1.40
C LEU A 11 0.60 -9.97 -0.65
N LEU A 12 0.53 -8.75 -1.17
CA LEU A 12 1.12 -7.58 -0.54
C LEU A 12 0.00 -6.69 -0.01
N TYR A 13 0.13 -6.21 1.21
CA TYR A 13 -0.77 -5.21 1.77
C TYR A 13 0.01 -4.06 2.39
N ILE A 14 -0.40 -2.85 2.05
CA ILE A 14 0.18 -1.62 2.61
C ILE A 14 -0.91 -0.94 3.44
N TRP A 15 -0.67 -0.84 4.74
CA TRP A 15 -1.56 -0.17 5.69
C TRP A 15 -1.17 1.31 5.81
N PHE A 16 -2.10 2.21 5.49
CA PHE A 16 -1.96 3.64 5.75
C PHE A 16 -2.67 4.03 7.04
N GLY A 17 -3.74 3.35 7.37
CA GLY A 17 -4.46 3.48 8.62
C GLY A 17 -4.03 2.42 9.65
N PRO A 18 -4.78 2.29 10.75
CA PRO A 18 -4.48 1.29 11.77
C PRO A 18 -4.54 -0.12 11.18
N PRO A 19 -3.48 -0.94 11.36
CA PRO A 19 -3.49 -2.31 10.86
C PRO A 19 -4.64 -3.11 11.46
N GLY A 20 -5.33 -3.88 10.62
CA GLY A 20 -6.47 -4.69 11.05
C GLY A 20 -7.80 -3.96 11.02
N GLU A 21 -7.84 -2.67 10.75
CA GLU A 21 -9.10 -1.94 10.63
C GLU A 21 -9.87 -2.46 9.41
N ARG A 22 -11.16 -2.71 9.59
CA ARG A 22 -12.01 -3.23 8.53
C ARG A 22 -12.36 -2.13 7.53
N ALA A 23 -12.18 -2.43 6.24
CA ALA A 23 -12.56 -1.51 5.18
C ALA A 23 -14.09 -1.34 5.12
N ALA A 24 -14.54 -0.11 4.98
CA ALA A 24 -15.94 0.20 4.70
C ALA A 24 -16.25 0.11 3.21
N LYS A 25 -15.24 0.34 2.37
CA LYS A 25 -15.38 0.29 0.91
C LYS A 25 -14.06 -0.16 0.31
N THR A 26 -14.14 -0.97 -0.74
CA THR A 26 -12.99 -1.39 -1.54
C THR A 26 -13.23 -1.06 -3.00
N GLU A 27 -12.25 -0.46 -3.64
CA GLU A 27 -12.28 -0.16 -5.07
C GLU A 27 -11.12 -0.85 -5.78
N THR A 28 -11.41 -1.43 -6.94
CA THR A 28 -10.38 -1.99 -7.81
C THR A 28 -9.74 -0.86 -8.61
N VAL A 29 -8.44 -0.69 -8.46
CA VAL A 29 -7.68 0.33 -9.18
C VAL A 29 -7.30 -0.18 -10.57
N VAL A 30 -6.70 -1.36 -10.61
CA VAL A 30 -6.44 -2.15 -11.82
C VAL A 30 -6.60 -3.61 -11.42
N PRO A 31 -6.67 -4.56 -12.36
CA PRO A 31 -6.77 -5.97 -11.99
C PRO A 31 -5.67 -6.37 -11.01
N GLY A 32 -6.07 -6.94 -9.89
CA GLY A 32 -5.15 -7.39 -8.84
C GLY A 32 -4.74 -6.31 -7.84
N VAL A 33 -5.12 -5.05 -8.03
CA VAL A 33 -4.79 -3.96 -7.10
C VAL A 33 -6.08 -3.32 -6.59
N HIS A 34 -6.26 -3.39 -5.27
CA HIS A 34 -7.46 -2.89 -4.60
C HIS A 34 -7.11 -1.84 -3.57
N ALA A 35 -7.88 -0.77 -3.52
CA ALA A 35 -7.76 0.28 -2.52
C ALA A 35 -8.90 0.16 -1.52
N ASP A 36 -8.56 0.14 -0.23
CA ASP A 36 -9.52 0.08 0.86
C ASP A 36 -9.68 1.46 1.49
N PHE A 37 -10.92 1.79 1.82
CA PHE A 37 -11.29 3.07 2.43
C PHE A 37 -12.04 2.85 3.73
N ASP A 38 -11.84 3.75 4.69
CA ASP A 38 -12.60 3.75 5.92
C ASP A 38 -13.99 4.39 5.74
N ALA A 39 -14.77 4.42 6.82
CA ALA A 39 -16.13 4.96 6.77
C ALA A 39 -16.20 6.45 6.44
N GLN A 40 -15.10 7.19 6.63
CA GLN A 40 -14.99 8.59 6.29
C GLN A 40 -14.45 8.82 4.88
N GLY A 41 -14.21 7.75 4.13
CA GLY A 41 -13.68 7.85 2.77
C GLY A 41 -12.18 8.08 2.70
N ARG A 42 -11.46 7.90 3.81
CA ARG A 42 -10.00 8.03 3.83
C ARG A 42 -9.35 6.71 3.40
N LEU A 43 -8.24 6.80 2.69
CA LEU A 43 -7.51 5.62 2.25
C LEU A 43 -6.95 4.87 3.47
N LEU A 44 -7.39 3.62 3.61
CA LEU A 44 -6.98 2.74 4.70
C LEU A 44 -5.76 1.89 4.31
N GLY A 45 -5.75 1.38 3.09
CA GLY A 45 -4.67 0.55 2.62
C GLY A 45 -4.82 0.15 1.15
N ILE A 46 -3.79 -0.52 0.66
CA ILE A 46 -3.75 -1.04 -0.72
C ILE A 46 -3.37 -2.51 -0.66
N GLU A 47 -4.15 -3.35 -1.35
CA GLU A 47 -3.90 -4.78 -1.51
C GLU A 47 -3.44 -5.07 -2.93
N VAL A 48 -2.37 -5.83 -3.06
CA VAL A 48 -1.88 -6.31 -4.35
C VAL A 48 -1.89 -7.84 -4.34
N LEU A 49 -2.79 -8.42 -5.14
CA LEU A 49 -2.88 -9.86 -5.37
C LEU A 49 -1.88 -10.26 -6.47
N ASP A 50 -1.33 -11.46 -6.38
CA ASP A 50 -0.30 -11.93 -7.30
C ASP A 50 0.82 -10.89 -7.45
N ALA A 51 1.36 -10.46 -6.31
CA ALA A 51 2.21 -9.29 -6.23
C ALA A 51 3.46 -9.39 -7.12
N ALA A 52 4.09 -10.56 -7.18
CA ALA A 52 5.28 -10.74 -8.02
C ALA A 52 4.96 -10.55 -9.50
N GLU A 53 3.79 -11.03 -9.94
CA GLU A 53 3.35 -10.88 -11.33
C GLU A 53 2.91 -9.45 -11.63
N VAL A 54 2.06 -8.90 -10.77
CA VAL A 54 1.51 -7.54 -10.95
C VAL A 54 2.61 -6.48 -10.95
N LEU A 55 3.59 -6.62 -10.06
CA LEU A 55 4.70 -5.69 -9.94
C LEU A 55 5.86 -6.00 -10.89
N ARG A 56 5.77 -7.12 -11.63
CA ARG A 56 6.71 -7.53 -12.68
C ARG A 56 8.16 -7.63 -12.23
N SER A 57 8.39 -8.01 -10.98
CA SER A 57 9.74 -8.16 -10.47
C SER A 57 9.76 -9.04 -9.24
N LYS A 58 10.97 -9.48 -8.86
CA LYS A 58 11.17 -9.94 -7.49
C LYS A 58 10.77 -8.82 -6.57
N LEU A 59 10.00 -9.14 -5.53
CA LEU A 59 9.63 -8.12 -4.57
C LEU A 59 10.87 -7.65 -3.83
N GLN A 60 11.24 -6.44 -4.13
CA GLN A 60 12.32 -5.73 -3.46
C GLN A 60 11.77 -4.37 -3.04
N PHE A 61 11.93 -4.04 -1.78
CA PHE A 61 11.45 -2.78 -1.25
C PHE A 61 12.65 -1.88 -0.99
N GLU A 62 12.60 -0.70 -1.58
CA GLU A 62 13.56 0.35 -1.29
C GLU A 62 12.81 1.52 -0.67
N VAL A 63 13.23 1.95 0.51
CA VAL A 63 12.64 3.09 1.20
C VAL A 63 13.71 4.17 1.30
N SER A 64 13.45 5.31 0.69
CA SER A 64 14.35 6.45 0.74
C SER A 64 13.65 7.61 1.43
N LEU A 65 14.24 8.09 2.50
CA LEU A 65 13.73 9.24 3.25
C LEU A 65 14.65 10.42 2.99
N THR A 66 14.15 11.37 2.23
CA THR A 66 14.91 12.59 1.92
C THR A 66 14.48 13.68 2.87
N PRO A 67 15.43 14.34 3.58
CA PRO A 67 15.06 15.46 4.44
C PRO A 67 14.36 16.56 3.66
N THR A 68 13.31 17.13 4.26
CA THR A 68 12.61 18.26 3.67
C THR A 68 13.53 19.48 3.68
N ALA A 69 13.74 20.09 2.51
CA ALA A 69 14.50 21.33 2.43
C ALA A 69 13.77 22.46 3.16
N PRO A 70 14.49 23.34 3.88
CA PRO A 70 13.86 24.50 4.49
C PRO A 70 13.19 25.38 3.44
N PRO A 71 11.99 25.93 3.72
CA PRO A 71 11.31 26.79 2.76
C PRO A 71 12.12 28.00 2.33
N SER A 72 13.01 28.47 3.18
CA SER A 72 13.85 29.61 2.93
C SER A 72 15.14 29.27 2.20
N ALA A 73 15.32 28.06 1.75
CA ALA A 73 16.52 27.66 1.03
C ALA A 73 16.62 28.31 -0.36
N ALA A 74 15.58 28.95 -0.78
CA ALA A 74 15.57 29.71 -2.02
C ALA A 74 16.13 31.09 -1.80
#